data_6fea7214a011e85825697acd215f67d3
#
_entry.id   6fea7214a011e85825697acd215f67d3
#
_cell.length_a   1.000
_cell.length_b   1.000
_cell.length_c   1.000
_cell.angle_alpha   90.00
_cell.angle_beta   90.00
_cell.angle_gamma   90.00
#
_symmetry.space_group_name_H-M   'P 1'
#
loop_
_entity.id
_entity.type
_entity.pdbx_description
1 polymer ?
#
loop_
_entity_poly.entity_id
_entity_poly.type
_entity_poly.pdbx_seq_one_letter_code
_entity_poly.pdbx_strand_id
1 'polypeptide(L)'
;MRYILRPNALFTVLLITCFFTDIKAQGTSTINSALTRVVNTAVPFLRIVPDARGGGMGDVGIATSVDPNTTFYNASKLAFAKKKLGLSLSYAPWLRALGITDIYMAHFTGYYKISKNDVVHTSLKFFSLGNIEFTDAGGNSLGSGNPRELAFDAGYSRKLSKHFALGVAFRYIYSNLASGQNLGSEPIRAGNAFGADLSATYNLDMTVGKKKMKANFMAGVAITNMGTKIAYTSNAR
;
A
#
# COMPACT_ATOMS: atom_id res chain seq x y z
N MET A 1 40.25 4.50 -34.79
CA MET A 1 40.23 4.33 -33.31
C MET A 1 38.76 4.38 -32.85
N ARG A 2 38.10 3.23 -32.65
CA ARG A 2 36.69 3.16 -32.22
C ARG A 2 36.68 3.03 -30.69
N TYR A 3 36.24 4.07 -29.99
CA TYR A 3 36.00 4.01 -28.54
C TYR A 3 34.73 3.23 -28.30
N ILE A 4 34.88 1.96 -27.87
CA ILE A 4 33.76 1.16 -27.35
C ILE A 4 33.53 1.63 -25.91
N LEU A 5 32.52 2.48 -25.71
CA LEU A 5 32.05 2.86 -24.38
C LEU A 5 31.60 1.60 -23.64
N ARG A 6 32.23 1.28 -22.52
CA ARG A 6 31.88 0.16 -21.65
C ARG A 6 30.44 0.34 -21.16
N PRO A 7 29.60 -0.68 -21.12
CA PRO A 7 28.17 -0.59 -20.74
C PRO A 7 27.95 0.06 -19.36
N ASN A 8 28.94 -0.03 -18.48
CA ASN A 8 28.90 0.61 -17.16
C ASN A 8 28.97 2.16 -17.21
N ALA A 9 29.60 2.72 -18.24
CA ALA A 9 29.67 4.18 -18.40
C ALA A 9 28.34 4.77 -18.86
N LEU A 10 27.59 4.05 -19.70
CA LEU A 10 26.24 4.46 -20.15
C LEU A 10 25.24 4.48 -18.98
N PHE A 11 25.33 3.48 -18.08
CA PHE A 11 24.47 3.40 -16.90
C PHE A 11 24.75 4.51 -15.90
N THR A 12 26.03 4.87 -15.72
CA THR A 12 26.46 5.97 -14.84
C THR A 12 26.00 7.33 -15.38
N VAL A 13 26.10 7.55 -16.69
CA VAL A 13 25.63 8.79 -17.35
C VAL A 13 24.11 8.90 -17.25
N LEU A 14 23.36 7.80 -17.43
CA LEU A 14 21.90 7.79 -17.29
C LEU A 14 21.45 8.10 -15.85
N LEU A 15 22.19 7.61 -14.86
CA LEU A 15 21.91 7.90 -13.44
C LEU A 15 22.19 9.38 -13.10
N ILE A 16 23.25 9.96 -13.64
CA ILE A 16 23.61 11.36 -13.41
C ILE A 16 22.62 12.32 -14.09
N THR A 17 22.12 12.00 -15.28
CA THR A 17 21.12 12.84 -15.96
C THR A 17 19.78 12.88 -15.23
N CYS A 18 19.40 11.84 -14.48
CA CYS A 18 18.20 11.87 -13.63
C CYS A 18 18.28 12.84 -12.45
N PHE A 19 19.49 13.25 -12.01
CA PHE A 19 19.67 14.20 -10.91
C PHE A 19 19.68 15.68 -11.34
N PHE A 20 19.74 15.97 -12.65
CA PHE A 20 19.81 17.35 -13.16
C PHE A 20 18.53 17.82 -13.87
N THR A 21 17.44 17.08 -13.79
CA THR A 21 16.15 17.62 -14.21
C THR A 21 15.64 18.52 -13.10
N ASP A 22 15.59 19.84 -13.36
CA ASP A 22 14.87 20.79 -12.52
C ASP A 22 13.42 20.32 -12.37
N ILE A 23 13.12 19.68 -11.25
CA ILE A 23 11.76 19.36 -10.85
C ILE A 23 11.12 20.69 -10.47
N LYS A 24 10.53 21.37 -11.42
CA LYS A 24 9.58 22.47 -11.15
C LYS A 24 8.30 21.88 -10.57
N ALA A 25 8.40 21.35 -9.37
CA ALA A 25 7.25 21.04 -8.55
C ALA A 25 6.81 22.38 -7.93
N GLN A 26 5.61 22.79 -8.28
CA GLN A 26 4.85 23.95 -7.76
C GLN A 26 5.06 25.25 -8.51
N GLY A 27 4.17 25.48 -9.49
CA GLY A 27 3.80 26.84 -9.88
C GLY A 27 3.20 27.55 -8.65
N THR A 28 3.68 28.75 -8.38
CA THR A 28 3.07 29.71 -7.44
C THR A 28 1.66 30.06 -7.91
N SER A 29 0.69 29.22 -7.58
CA SER A 29 -0.71 29.59 -7.64
C SER A 29 -1.00 30.42 -6.38
N THR A 30 -1.58 31.60 -6.59
CA THR A 30 -2.04 32.56 -5.57
C THR A 30 -2.56 31.87 -4.31
N ILE A 31 -2.13 32.37 -3.16
CA ILE A 31 -2.38 31.86 -1.79
C ILE A 31 -3.84 31.49 -1.51
N ASN A 32 -4.81 32.05 -2.24
CA ASN A 32 -6.24 31.76 -2.05
C ASN A 32 -6.72 30.42 -2.63
N SER A 33 -5.97 29.78 -3.52
CA SER A 33 -6.30 28.43 -4.03
C SER A 33 -5.51 27.34 -3.31
N ALA A 34 -4.48 27.66 -2.55
CA ALA A 34 -3.67 26.68 -1.81
C ALA A 34 -4.38 26.17 -0.54
N LEU A 35 -5.30 26.94 0.04
CA LEU A 35 -6.04 26.53 1.25
C LEU A 35 -7.18 25.54 0.97
N THR A 36 -7.56 25.33 -0.29
CA THR A 36 -8.69 24.46 -0.66
C THR A 36 -8.28 23.15 -1.33
N ARG A 37 -7.00 22.89 -1.55
CA ARG A 37 -6.50 21.61 -2.07
C ARG A 37 -5.77 20.80 -1.00
N VAL A 38 -6.46 20.50 0.06
CA VAL A 38 -6.09 19.32 0.85
C VAL A 38 -6.32 18.12 -0.07
N VAL A 39 -5.25 17.45 -0.47
CA VAL A 39 -5.36 16.16 -1.15
C VAL A 39 -5.94 15.20 -0.12
N ASN A 40 -7.26 15.14 -0.06
CA ASN A 40 -7.96 14.13 0.73
C ASN A 40 -7.69 12.79 0.04
N THR A 41 -6.80 11.99 0.63
CA THR A 41 -6.73 10.56 0.30
C THR A 41 -8.08 9.95 0.66
N ALA A 42 -8.81 9.49 -0.35
CA ALA A 42 -10.19 9.05 -0.20
C ALA A 42 -10.35 7.90 0.81
N VAL A 43 -9.30 7.13 1.07
CA VAL A 43 -9.34 5.92 1.92
C VAL A 43 -8.02 5.79 2.70
N PRO A 44 -7.82 6.60 3.76
CA PRO A 44 -6.52 6.67 4.48
C PRO A 44 -6.08 5.36 5.12
N PHE A 45 -7.01 4.48 5.53
CA PHE A 45 -6.69 3.22 6.19
C PHE A 45 -5.82 2.29 5.33
N LEU A 46 -5.85 2.44 4.01
CA LEU A 46 -4.99 1.67 3.12
C LEU A 46 -3.50 1.93 3.35
N ARG A 47 -3.14 3.10 3.85
CA ARG A 47 -1.74 3.48 4.13
C ARG A 47 -1.22 2.97 5.46
N ILE A 48 -2.10 2.51 6.35
CA ILE A 48 -1.70 2.01 7.67
C ILE A 48 -0.95 0.69 7.48
N VAL A 49 0.27 0.63 8.00
CA VAL A 49 1.11 -0.57 7.95
C VAL A 49 0.50 -1.67 8.80
N PRO A 50 0.25 -2.86 8.23
CA PRO A 50 -0.51 -3.89 8.93
C PRO A 50 0.33 -4.78 9.83
N ASP A 51 1.66 -4.80 9.68
CA ASP A 51 2.53 -5.73 10.38
C ASP A 51 3.53 -5.04 11.30
N ALA A 52 3.80 -5.67 12.45
CA ALA A 52 4.70 -5.15 13.47
C ALA A 52 6.14 -5.01 12.97
N ARG A 53 6.58 -5.86 12.03
CA ARG A 53 7.93 -5.79 11.47
C ARG A 53 8.12 -4.51 10.65
N GLY A 54 7.20 -4.23 9.72
CA GLY A 54 7.24 -3.02 8.92
C GLY A 54 7.11 -1.76 9.77
N GLY A 55 6.16 -1.74 10.70
CA GLY A 55 5.97 -0.64 11.64
C GLY A 55 7.22 -0.39 12.50
N GLY A 56 7.85 -1.45 13.02
CA GLY A 56 9.09 -1.32 13.80
C GLY A 56 10.31 -0.86 13.01
N MET A 57 10.27 -0.96 11.68
CA MET A 57 11.32 -0.47 10.77
C MET A 57 11.01 0.91 10.16
N GLY A 58 9.99 1.62 10.66
CA GLY A 58 9.60 2.93 10.11
C GLY A 58 8.80 2.80 8.83
N ASP A 59 7.88 1.85 8.77
CA ASP A 59 6.95 1.60 7.67
C ASP A 59 7.60 1.19 6.34
N VAL A 60 8.81 0.64 6.40
CA VAL A 60 9.53 0.17 5.21
C VAL A 60 9.21 -1.28 4.90
N GLY A 61 9.06 -1.60 3.60
CA GLY A 61 8.73 -2.94 3.17
C GLY A 61 9.02 -3.26 1.69
N ILE A 62 9.30 -2.24 0.86
CA ILE A 62 9.42 -2.38 -0.60
C ILE A 62 10.53 -3.37 -1.00
N ALA A 63 11.69 -3.36 -0.32
CA ALA A 63 12.86 -4.17 -0.63
C ALA A 63 13.38 -4.99 0.56
N THR A 64 12.55 -5.21 1.56
CA THR A 64 12.87 -6.09 2.70
C THR A 64 12.80 -7.56 2.32
N SER A 65 13.31 -8.47 3.17
CA SER A 65 13.20 -9.91 2.94
C SER A 65 11.73 -10.35 2.82
N VAL A 66 11.50 -11.37 1.99
CA VAL A 66 10.16 -11.86 1.62
C VAL A 66 9.49 -12.55 2.80
N ASP A 67 8.27 -12.13 3.10
CA ASP A 67 7.33 -12.75 4.04
C ASP A 67 5.88 -12.60 3.51
N PRO A 68 4.87 -13.18 4.16
CA PRO A 68 3.49 -13.04 3.68
C PRO A 68 2.98 -11.59 3.65
N ASN A 69 3.44 -10.69 4.54
CA ASN A 69 3.03 -9.28 4.58
C ASN A 69 3.60 -8.47 3.41
N THR A 70 4.48 -9.06 2.64
CA THR A 70 5.02 -8.50 1.38
C THR A 70 3.92 -8.07 0.40
N THR A 71 2.74 -8.71 0.43
CA THR A 71 1.57 -8.35 -0.39
C THR A 71 1.18 -6.88 -0.25
N PHE A 72 1.33 -6.33 0.96
CA PHE A 72 1.01 -4.93 1.25
C PHE A 72 1.97 -3.94 0.59
N TYR A 73 3.27 -4.27 0.55
CA TYR A 73 4.32 -3.34 0.11
C TYR A 73 4.69 -3.50 -1.36
N ASN A 74 4.95 -4.74 -1.75
CA ASN A 74 5.49 -5.08 -3.07
C ASN A 74 5.28 -6.56 -3.36
N ALA A 75 4.18 -6.89 -3.97
CA ALA A 75 3.78 -8.26 -4.24
C ALA A 75 4.78 -9.03 -5.13
N SER A 76 5.51 -8.33 -6.02
CA SER A 76 6.48 -8.98 -6.92
C SER A 76 7.59 -9.73 -6.18
N LYS A 77 7.93 -9.34 -4.94
CA LYS A 77 8.90 -10.05 -4.09
C LYS A 77 8.49 -11.49 -3.81
N LEU A 78 7.18 -11.79 -3.77
CA LEU A 78 6.67 -13.14 -3.50
C LEU A 78 7.18 -14.17 -4.51
N ALA A 79 7.51 -13.74 -5.73
CA ALA A 79 8.12 -14.63 -6.73
C ALA A 79 9.47 -15.22 -6.25
N PHE A 80 10.14 -14.56 -5.31
CA PHE A 80 11.38 -15.03 -4.67
C PHE A 80 11.16 -15.76 -3.35
N ALA A 81 9.91 -15.99 -2.94
CA ALA A 81 9.61 -16.72 -1.71
C ALA A 81 10.20 -18.13 -1.73
N LYS A 82 10.82 -18.54 -0.62
CA LYS A 82 11.45 -19.86 -0.48
C LYS A 82 10.40 -20.95 -0.17
N LYS A 83 9.37 -20.61 0.61
CA LYS A 83 8.29 -21.54 0.98
C LYS A 83 7.20 -21.55 -0.10
N LYS A 84 6.53 -22.68 -0.25
CA LYS A 84 5.43 -22.88 -1.21
C LYS A 84 4.16 -22.14 -0.78
N LEU A 85 3.91 -22.06 0.52
CA LEU A 85 2.77 -21.40 1.14
C LEU A 85 3.27 -20.49 2.27
N GLY A 86 2.68 -19.33 2.41
CA GLY A 86 2.86 -18.47 3.57
C GLY A 86 1.56 -17.78 3.92
N LEU A 87 1.24 -17.75 5.21
CA LEU A 87 0.08 -17.07 5.78
C LEU A 87 0.54 -16.15 6.90
N SER A 88 -0.14 -15.03 7.08
CA SER A 88 0.05 -14.11 8.20
C SER A 88 -1.30 -13.54 8.64
N LEU A 89 -1.45 -13.38 9.94
CA LEU A 89 -2.55 -12.67 10.56
C LEU A 89 -1.95 -11.64 11.51
N SER A 90 -2.34 -10.38 11.34
CA SER A 90 -1.94 -9.27 12.20
C SER A 90 -3.17 -8.64 12.83
N TYR A 91 -3.07 -8.28 14.10
CA TYR A 91 -4.08 -7.55 14.83
C TYR A 91 -3.41 -6.39 15.54
N ALA A 92 -3.83 -5.17 15.26
CA ALA A 92 -3.30 -3.95 15.85
C ALA A 92 -4.44 -3.20 16.56
N PRO A 93 -4.51 -3.30 17.91
CA PRO A 93 -5.43 -2.49 18.69
C PRO A 93 -4.95 -1.04 18.67
N TRP A 94 -5.83 -0.13 18.28
CA TRP A 94 -5.51 1.29 18.21
C TRP A 94 -5.97 2.01 19.48
N LEU A 95 -5.19 2.97 19.95
CA LEU A 95 -5.54 3.81 21.11
C LEU A 95 -5.87 3.05 22.43
N ARG A 96 -5.49 1.77 22.52
CA ARG A 96 -5.80 0.94 23.70
C ARG A 96 -5.23 1.52 25.01
N ALA A 97 -4.07 2.18 24.92
CA ALA A 97 -3.46 2.84 26.07
C ALA A 97 -4.31 4.01 26.63
N LEU A 98 -5.24 4.54 25.83
CA LEU A 98 -6.21 5.57 26.24
C LEU A 98 -7.54 4.98 26.72
N GLY A 99 -7.65 3.66 26.91
CA GLY A 99 -8.87 2.98 27.31
C GLY A 99 -9.86 2.70 26.19
N ILE A 100 -9.51 3.03 24.92
CA ILE A 100 -10.35 2.76 23.75
C ILE A 100 -10.06 1.34 23.27
N THR A 101 -11.08 0.47 23.28
CA THR A 101 -10.89 -0.96 23.01
C THR A 101 -11.53 -1.45 21.71
N ASP A 102 -12.33 -0.63 21.05
CA ASP A 102 -13.16 -0.95 19.90
C ASP A 102 -12.58 -0.44 18.56
N ILE A 103 -11.47 0.37 18.62
CA ILE A 103 -10.71 0.77 17.44
C ILE A 103 -9.57 -0.21 17.21
N TYR A 104 -9.60 -0.89 16.08
CA TYR A 104 -8.56 -1.88 15.75
C TYR A 104 -8.45 -2.10 14.24
N MET A 105 -7.30 -2.58 13.83
CA MET A 105 -7.06 -3.08 12.49
C MET A 105 -6.72 -4.57 12.54
N ALA A 106 -7.35 -5.35 11.67
CA ALA A 106 -7.02 -6.73 11.41
C ALA A 106 -6.55 -6.88 9.95
N HIS A 107 -5.50 -7.64 9.74
CA HIS A 107 -4.96 -7.91 8.40
C HIS A 107 -4.61 -9.38 8.28
N PHE A 108 -5.29 -10.05 7.37
CA PHE A 108 -4.97 -11.41 6.94
C PHE A 108 -4.32 -11.37 5.56
N THR A 109 -3.26 -12.13 5.35
CA THR A 109 -2.62 -12.23 4.05
C THR A 109 -2.03 -13.61 3.83
N GLY A 110 -1.99 -14.02 2.58
CA GLY A 110 -1.40 -15.28 2.20
C GLY A 110 -0.96 -15.33 0.74
N TYR A 111 -0.04 -16.23 0.47
CA TYR A 111 0.40 -16.53 -0.89
C TYR A 111 0.57 -18.03 -1.09
N TYR A 112 0.44 -18.45 -2.34
CA TYR A 112 0.71 -19.81 -2.77
C TYR A 112 1.49 -19.81 -4.08
N LYS A 113 2.59 -20.56 -4.10
CA LYS A 113 3.39 -20.76 -5.32
C LYS A 113 2.76 -21.85 -6.18
N ILE A 114 2.19 -21.44 -7.31
CA ILE A 114 1.63 -22.36 -8.31
C ILE A 114 2.77 -23.10 -9.02
N SER A 115 3.85 -22.40 -9.33
CA SER A 115 5.04 -22.97 -9.98
C SER A 115 6.33 -22.42 -9.35
N LYS A 116 7.49 -22.80 -9.92
CA LYS A 116 8.78 -22.21 -9.50
C LYS A 116 8.86 -20.70 -9.73
N ASN A 117 8.07 -20.18 -10.67
CA ASN A 117 8.13 -18.78 -11.09
C ASN A 117 6.84 -18.01 -10.77
N ASP A 118 5.73 -18.69 -10.52
CA ASP A 118 4.40 -18.11 -10.45
C ASP A 118 3.81 -18.21 -9.04
N VAL A 119 3.29 -17.10 -8.54
CA VAL A 119 2.71 -17.00 -7.20
C VAL A 119 1.39 -16.25 -7.29
N VAL A 120 0.36 -16.78 -6.68
CA VAL A 120 -0.89 -16.06 -6.37
C VAL A 120 -0.88 -15.63 -4.94
N HIS A 121 -1.52 -14.52 -4.66
CA HIS A 121 -1.64 -13.99 -3.30
C HIS A 121 -2.99 -13.33 -3.08
N THR A 122 -3.37 -13.23 -1.83
CA THR A 122 -4.58 -12.53 -1.40
C THR A 122 -4.33 -11.85 -0.08
N SER A 123 -5.05 -10.78 0.19
CA SER A 123 -5.09 -10.17 1.51
C SER A 123 -6.47 -9.60 1.83
N LEU A 124 -6.77 -9.51 3.11
CA LEU A 124 -7.97 -8.88 3.64
C LEU A 124 -7.54 -7.94 4.78
N LYS A 125 -7.80 -6.66 4.62
CA LYS A 125 -7.58 -5.65 5.64
C LYS A 125 -8.92 -5.14 6.12
N PHE A 126 -9.14 -5.15 7.42
CA PHE A 126 -10.33 -4.65 8.08
C PHE A 126 -9.92 -3.60 9.12
N PHE A 127 -10.59 -2.46 9.12
CA PHE A 127 -10.38 -1.39 10.08
C PHE A 127 -11.71 -1.01 10.72
N SER A 128 -11.79 -1.15 12.04
CA SER A 128 -12.90 -0.66 12.87
C SER A 128 -12.50 0.67 13.49
N LEU A 129 -13.35 1.68 13.36
CA LEU A 129 -13.19 2.96 14.00
C LEU A 129 -13.95 3.04 15.34
N GLY A 130 -14.50 1.92 15.79
CA GLY A 130 -15.25 1.86 17.04
C GLY A 130 -16.67 2.38 16.92
N ASN A 131 -17.31 2.59 18.09
CA ASN A 131 -18.61 3.22 18.17
C ASN A 131 -18.44 4.74 18.26
N ILE A 132 -19.03 5.47 17.31
CA ILE A 132 -18.97 6.93 17.23
C ILE A 132 -20.38 7.48 17.47
N GLU A 133 -20.50 8.47 18.36
CA GLU A 133 -21.69 9.26 18.49
C GLU A 133 -21.65 10.43 17.51
N PHE A 134 -22.68 10.54 16.67
CA PHE A 134 -22.83 11.65 15.74
C PHE A 134 -23.56 12.80 16.44
N THR A 135 -23.05 14.01 16.27
CA THR A 135 -23.64 15.21 16.86
C THR A 135 -23.89 16.29 15.80
N ASP A 136 -24.88 17.11 16.00
CA ASP A 136 -25.10 18.32 15.22
C ASP A 136 -24.12 19.46 15.63
N ALA A 137 -24.19 20.60 14.95
CA ALA A 137 -23.36 21.77 15.27
C ALA A 137 -23.64 22.35 16.66
N GLY A 138 -24.78 22.05 17.27
CA GLY A 138 -25.15 22.43 18.63
C GLY A 138 -24.72 21.42 19.69
N GLY A 139 -24.13 20.30 19.30
CA GLY A 139 -23.73 19.21 20.21
C GLY A 139 -24.84 18.24 20.56
N ASN A 140 -26.03 18.34 19.95
CA ASN A 140 -27.12 17.39 20.19
C ASN A 140 -26.83 16.08 19.48
N SER A 141 -27.16 14.95 20.13
CA SER A 141 -26.94 13.61 19.57
C SER A 141 -27.83 13.37 18.36
N LEU A 142 -27.23 12.92 17.27
CA LEU A 142 -27.89 12.43 16.06
C LEU A 142 -27.92 10.91 15.98
N GLY A 143 -27.52 10.22 17.08
CA GLY A 143 -27.41 8.78 17.16
C GLY A 143 -25.97 8.28 17.08
N SER A 144 -25.80 6.98 17.15
CA SER A 144 -24.48 6.33 17.09
C SER A 144 -24.32 5.46 15.85
N GLY A 145 -23.08 5.20 15.48
CA GLY A 145 -22.73 4.31 14.38
C GLY A 145 -21.40 3.63 14.59
N ASN A 146 -21.18 2.56 13.83
CA ASN A 146 -19.94 1.79 13.85
C ASN A 146 -19.22 1.90 12.49
N PRO A 147 -18.47 2.98 12.27
CA PRO A 147 -17.71 3.15 11.03
C PRO A 147 -16.68 2.02 10.85
N ARG A 148 -16.60 1.51 9.63
CA ARG A 148 -15.69 0.43 9.29
C ARG A 148 -15.27 0.47 7.83
N GLU A 149 -14.05 0.02 7.60
CA GLU A 149 -13.47 -0.04 6.26
C GLU A 149 -12.88 -1.42 6.01
N LEU A 150 -12.97 -1.86 4.78
CA LEU A 150 -12.48 -3.18 4.35
C LEU A 150 -11.82 -3.04 2.99
N ALA A 151 -10.66 -3.70 2.83
CA ALA A 151 -10.02 -3.88 1.54
C ALA A 151 -9.69 -5.35 1.33
N PHE A 152 -10.08 -5.86 0.17
CA PHE A 152 -9.77 -7.21 -0.28
C PHE A 152 -8.86 -7.13 -1.51
N ASP A 153 -7.72 -7.81 -1.46
CA ASP A 153 -6.76 -7.87 -2.55
C ASP A 153 -6.64 -9.30 -3.07
N ALA A 154 -6.54 -9.41 -4.39
CA ALA A 154 -6.14 -10.64 -5.07
C ALA A 154 -5.11 -10.29 -6.15
N GLY A 155 -4.04 -11.08 -6.26
CA GLY A 155 -2.99 -10.74 -7.18
C GLY A 155 -2.11 -11.92 -7.61
N TYR A 156 -1.21 -11.59 -8.53
CA TYR A 156 -0.33 -12.54 -9.17
C TYR A 156 1.06 -11.92 -9.32
N SER A 157 2.08 -12.73 -9.08
CA SER A 157 3.47 -12.33 -9.23
C SER A 157 4.24 -13.39 -10.00
N ARG A 158 5.10 -12.94 -10.92
CA ARG A 158 5.89 -13.83 -11.78
C ARG A 158 7.36 -13.43 -11.79
N LYS A 159 8.21 -14.42 -11.61
CA LYS A 159 9.64 -14.30 -11.83
C LYS A 159 9.93 -14.40 -13.34
N LEU A 160 10.37 -13.30 -13.93
CA LEU A 160 10.69 -13.23 -15.37
C LEU A 160 12.11 -13.67 -15.68
N SER A 161 13.04 -13.49 -14.72
CA SER A 161 14.43 -13.94 -14.82
C SER A 161 14.94 -14.40 -13.47
N LYS A 162 16.20 -14.84 -13.40
CA LYS A 162 16.84 -15.21 -12.11
C LYS A 162 16.77 -14.08 -11.07
N HIS A 163 16.78 -12.83 -11.54
CA HIS A 163 16.93 -11.66 -10.70
C HIS A 163 15.74 -10.71 -10.76
N PHE A 164 14.80 -10.87 -11.70
CA PHE A 164 13.75 -9.91 -11.92
C PHE A 164 12.35 -10.54 -11.85
N ALA A 165 11.44 -9.88 -11.14
CA ALA A 165 10.05 -10.28 -11.01
C ALA A 165 9.11 -9.08 -11.13
N LEU A 166 7.91 -9.34 -11.64
CA LEU A 166 6.77 -8.40 -11.67
C LEU A 166 5.62 -8.95 -10.85
N GLY A 167 4.79 -8.05 -10.35
CA GLY A 167 3.57 -8.37 -9.62
C GLY A 167 2.46 -7.39 -9.94
N VAL A 168 1.25 -7.90 -9.99
CA VAL A 168 0.01 -7.14 -10.13
C VAL A 168 -0.95 -7.56 -9.03
N ALA A 169 -1.75 -6.63 -8.53
CA ALA A 169 -2.84 -6.93 -7.63
C ALA A 169 -4.05 -6.08 -7.98
N PHE A 170 -5.23 -6.63 -7.75
CA PHE A 170 -6.51 -5.93 -7.82
C PHE A 170 -7.06 -5.81 -6.42
N ARG A 171 -7.66 -4.64 -6.12
CA ARG A 171 -8.19 -4.30 -4.81
C ARG A 171 -9.64 -3.89 -4.93
N TYR A 172 -10.49 -4.47 -4.09
CA TYR A 172 -11.82 -3.98 -3.81
C TYR A 172 -11.84 -3.30 -2.46
N ILE A 173 -12.44 -2.13 -2.38
CA ILE A 173 -12.51 -1.29 -1.19
C ILE A 173 -13.98 -1.06 -0.86
N TYR A 174 -14.33 -1.28 0.39
CA TYR A 174 -15.61 -0.92 0.99
C TYR A 174 -15.34 0.00 2.17
N SER A 175 -15.97 1.17 2.19
CA SER A 175 -15.82 2.14 3.26
C SER A 175 -17.20 2.61 3.71
N ASN A 176 -17.51 2.38 4.98
CA ASN A 176 -18.73 2.85 5.63
C ASN A 176 -18.35 3.71 6.82
N LEU A 177 -18.29 5.02 6.62
CA LEU A 177 -17.87 5.97 7.65
C LEU A 177 -19.04 6.59 8.41
N ALA A 178 -20.16 6.85 7.74
CA ALA A 178 -21.30 7.57 8.33
C ALA A 178 -22.64 7.15 7.69
N SER A 179 -22.77 5.90 7.27
CA SER A 179 -24.03 5.40 6.68
C SER A 179 -25.18 5.53 7.67
N GLY A 180 -26.30 6.06 7.18
CA GLY A 180 -27.48 6.35 7.99
C GLY A 180 -27.53 7.80 8.50
N GLN A 181 -26.48 8.60 8.29
CA GLN A 181 -26.47 10.04 8.53
C GLN A 181 -26.79 10.80 7.23
N ASN A 182 -27.14 12.09 7.37
CA ASN A 182 -27.41 12.96 6.25
C ASN A 182 -26.38 14.08 6.16
N LEU A 183 -25.96 14.42 4.95
CA LEU A 183 -25.19 15.61 4.63
C LEU A 183 -26.15 16.65 4.02
N GLY A 184 -26.70 17.54 4.84
CA GLY A 184 -27.83 18.37 4.45
C GLY A 184 -29.07 17.52 4.17
N SER A 185 -29.59 17.56 2.94
CA SER A 185 -30.73 16.72 2.50
C SER A 185 -30.34 15.37 1.90
N GLU A 186 -29.05 15.08 1.74
CA GLU A 186 -28.59 13.86 1.09
C GLU A 186 -28.17 12.77 2.08
N PRO A 187 -28.67 11.54 1.95
CA PRO A 187 -28.23 10.44 2.78
C PRO A 187 -26.80 9.99 2.44
N ILE A 188 -25.97 9.84 3.47
CA ILE A 188 -24.63 9.26 3.35
C ILE A 188 -24.78 7.74 3.25
N ARG A 189 -24.11 7.16 2.26
CA ARG A 189 -24.09 5.72 2.01
C ARG A 189 -22.66 5.19 2.11
N ALA A 190 -22.54 3.87 2.27
CA ALA A 190 -21.25 3.22 2.14
C ALA A 190 -20.71 3.38 0.72
N GLY A 191 -19.43 3.76 0.63
CA GLY A 191 -18.72 3.90 -0.63
C GLY A 191 -18.00 2.61 -1.03
N ASN A 192 -17.89 2.40 -2.34
CA ASN A 192 -17.14 1.30 -2.92
C ASN A 192 -16.15 1.85 -3.95
N ALA A 193 -14.97 1.23 -4.03
CA ALA A 193 -13.97 1.57 -5.04
C ALA A 193 -13.17 0.34 -5.45
N PHE A 194 -12.57 0.42 -6.63
CA PHE A 194 -11.63 -0.58 -7.13
C PHE A 194 -10.27 0.06 -7.33
N GLY A 195 -9.23 -0.68 -7.07
CA GLY A 195 -7.85 -0.27 -7.26
C GLY A 195 -7.02 -1.38 -7.88
N ALA A 196 -5.86 -0.99 -8.39
CA ALA A 196 -4.84 -1.90 -8.87
C ALA A 196 -3.46 -1.45 -8.40
N ASP A 197 -2.59 -2.42 -8.18
CA ASP A 197 -1.20 -2.21 -7.81
C ASP A 197 -0.29 -2.87 -8.86
N LEU A 198 0.80 -2.20 -9.20
CA LEU A 198 1.87 -2.73 -10.03
C LEU A 198 3.17 -2.69 -9.23
N SER A 199 3.96 -3.75 -9.33
CA SER A 199 5.22 -3.83 -8.60
C SER A 199 6.29 -4.56 -9.37
N ALA A 200 7.55 -4.20 -9.11
CA ALA A 200 8.73 -4.85 -9.67
C ALA A 200 9.79 -5.03 -8.60
N THR A 201 10.54 -6.14 -8.70
CA THR A 201 11.64 -6.46 -7.79
C THR A 201 12.83 -6.97 -8.57
N TYR A 202 14.00 -6.44 -8.24
CA TYR A 202 15.29 -6.99 -8.60
C TYR A 202 15.92 -7.62 -7.36
N ASN A 203 16.35 -8.88 -7.47
CA ASN A 203 16.92 -9.66 -6.37
C ASN A 203 18.21 -10.34 -6.81
N LEU A 204 19.31 -10.09 -6.09
CA LEU A 204 20.64 -10.62 -6.40
C LEU A 204 21.27 -11.24 -5.16
N ASP A 205 21.49 -12.55 -5.19
CA ASP A 205 22.32 -13.22 -4.20
C ASP A 205 23.79 -13.04 -4.57
N MET A 206 24.60 -12.56 -3.64
CA MET A 206 26.01 -12.29 -3.84
C MET A 206 26.85 -12.82 -2.67
N THR A 207 28.13 -12.97 -2.91
CA THR A 207 29.11 -13.32 -1.87
C THR A 207 30.03 -12.13 -1.67
N VAL A 208 30.14 -11.63 -0.45
CA VAL A 208 30.88 -10.42 -0.12
C VAL A 208 32.04 -10.72 0.83
N GLY A 209 33.16 -10.06 0.56
CA GLY A 209 34.34 -10.03 1.42
C GLY A 209 35.20 -11.31 1.34
N LYS A 210 36.39 -11.23 1.98
CA LYS A 210 37.37 -12.34 2.02
C LYS A 210 36.82 -13.59 2.70
N LYS A 211 35.87 -13.45 3.64
CA LYS A 211 35.21 -14.56 4.35
C LYS A 211 34.06 -15.19 3.57
N LYS A 212 33.81 -14.79 2.31
CA LYS A 212 32.75 -15.33 1.44
C LYS A 212 31.37 -15.32 2.12
N MET A 213 31.02 -14.24 2.81
CA MET A 213 29.71 -14.08 3.46
C MET A 213 28.61 -14.00 2.39
N LYS A 214 27.55 -14.79 2.57
CA LYS A 214 26.36 -14.70 1.71
C LYS A 214 25.61 -13.41 2.01
N ALA A 215 25.39 -12.59 1.00
CA ALA A 215 24.59 -11.37 1.08
C ALA A 215 23.49 -11.43 0.02
N ASN A 216 22.40 -10.74 0.27
CA ASN A 216 21.30 -10.59 -0.69
C ASN A 216 21.06 -9.09 -0.90
N PHE A 217 21.15 -8.66 -2.15
CA PHE A 217 20.76 -7.31 -2.56
C PHE A 217 19.38 -7.36 -3.17
N MET A 218 18.47 -6.54 -2.65
CA MET A 218 17.11 -6.43 -3.17
C MET A 218 16.79 -4.95 -3.43
N ALA A 219 16.23 -4.66 -4.60
CA ALA A 219 15.68 -3.38 -4.95
C ALA A 219 14.26 -3.58 -5.48
N GLY A 220 13.37 -2.61 -5.22
CA GLY A 220 11.98 -2.75 -5.64
C GLY A 220 11.32 -1.40 -5.86
N VAL A 221 10.28 -1.43 -6.67
CA VAL A 221 9.36 -0.32 -6.90
C VAL A 221 7.93 -0.84 -6.90
N ALA A 222 7.02 -0.04 -6.35
CA ALA A 222 5.59 -0.32 -6.40
C ALA A 222 4.82 0.98 -6.65
N ILE A 223 3.82 0.89 -7.52
CA ILE A 223 2.81 1.90 -7.74
C ILE A 223 1.51 1.29 -7.25
N THR A 224 0.96 1.86 -6.19
CA THR A 224 -0.17 1.27 -5.47
C THR A 224 -1.38 2.19 -5.49
N ASN A 225 -2.56 1.57 -5.32
CA ASN A 225 -3.83 2.29 -5.21
C ASN A 225 -4.18 3.12 -6.48
N MET A 226 -3.82 2.65 -7.66
CA MET A 226 -4.33 3.20 -8.91
C MET A 226 -5.78 2.78 -9.08
N GLY A 227 -6.72 3.68 -8.84
CA GLY A 227 -8.11 3.24 -8.76
C GLY A 227 -9.14 4.30 -9.04
N THR A 228 -10.41 3.89 -8.87
CA THR A 228 -11.57 4.74 -9.02
C THR A 228 -11.73 5.68 -7.83
N LYS A 229 -12.43 6.78 -8.03
CA LYS A 229 -12.88 7.63 -6.92
C LYS A 229 -13.88 6.84 -6.07
N ILE A 230 -13.91 7.13 -4.76
CA ILE A 230 -14.96 6.66 -3.86
C ILE A 230 -15.97 7.77 -3.64
N ALA A 231 -17.25 7.45 -3.64
CA ALA A 231 -18.34 8.39 -3.42
C ALA A 231 -19.22 7.89 -2.27
N TYR A 232 -19.58 8.77 -1.37
CA TYR A 232 -20.45 8.50 -0.22
C TYR A 232 -21.84 9.11 -0.35
N THR A 233 -22.07 9.92 -1.39
CA THR A 233 -23.36 10.52 -1.72
C THR A 233 -23.67 10.31 -3.19
N SER A 234 -24.95 10.39 -3.57
CA SER A 234 -25.37 10.19 -4.96
C SER A 234 -24.85 11.26 -5.93
N ASN A 235 -24.54 12.45 -5.43
CA ASN A 235 -24.09 13.61 -6.21
C ASN A 235 -22.56 13.81 -6.24
N ALA A 236 -21.79 13.00 -5.52
CA ALA A 236 -20.32 13.01 -5.60
C ALA A 236 -19.85 12.32 -6.87
N ARG A 237 -19.69 13.10 -7.95
CA ARG A 237 -19.06 12.68 -9.23
C ARG A 237 -17.60 13.11 -9.31
#